data_2f4d3ffc66ff44dcec5ad6b1b790dd9c
#
_entry.id   2f4d3ffc66ff44dcec5ad6b1b790dd9c
#
_cell.length_a   1.000
_cell.length_b   1.000
_cell.length_c   1.000
_cell.angle_alpha   90.00
_cell.angle_beta   90.00
_cell.angle_gamma   90.00
#
_symmetry.space_group_name_H-M   'P 1'
#
loop_
_entity.id
_entity.type
_entity.pdbx_description
1 polymer ?
#
loop_
_entity_poly.entity_id
_entity_poly.type
_entity_poly.pdbx_seq_one_letter_code
_entity_poly.pdbx_strand_id
1 'polypeptide(L)'
;MIRKNTRRMLSVLLAAVLSAAMLSSCSNIQTTEEQPSAETTEQTTEEATVGESTPSVEKITLSDESGLPQFNNPSEDSEVAIIHTTLGDIKVMFFPEYAPKAVENFLTHAKEGYYDGISFHRVMEDFMIQGGDPNGDGTGGESIWGEPFEDEFSDQLFNFRGALSMANSGSDTNGSQFFIVQKTTLPEGVEVIFQQMGHPDAAVEKYEEIGGTPWLDLQHTVFGQVFDGMDVVDEIVAQTATEENNGLVPEDERVIIESITVAPATDYFNYD
;
A
#
# COMPACT_ATOMS: atom_id res chain seq x y z
N MET A 1 -1.39 -58.35 14.01
CA MET A 1 -2.73 -58.44 14.60
C MET A 1 -3.60 -57.30 14.08
N ILE A 2 -4.61 -57.62 13.33
CA ILE A 2 -5.52 -56.88 12.51
C ILE A 2 -6.68 -56.33 13.36
N ARG A 3 -7.13 -55.09 13.14
CA ARG A 3 -8.53 -54.59 13.25
C ARG A 3 -8.53 -53.11 12.78
N LYS A 4 -8.97 -52.74 11.61
CA LYS A 4 -10.29 -52.71 10.91
C LYS A 4 -11.34 -51.82 11.58
N ASN A 5 -11.69 -50.75 10.79
CA ASN A 5 -13.01 -50.15 10.53
C ASN A 5 -13.65 -49.26 11.61
N THR A 6 -14.13 -48.08 11.29
CA THR A 6 -15.48 -47.90 10.70
C THR A 6 -15.71 -46.50 10.16
N ARG A 7 -16.15 -46.43 8.91
CA ARG A 7 -16.81 -45.30 8.26
C ARG A 7 -18.15 -45.00 8.94
N ARG A 8 -18.52 -43.73 9.03
CA ARG A 8 -19.95 -43.33 9.00
C ARG A 8 -20.11 -42.08 8.17
N MET A 9 -20.66 -42.25 6.95
CA MET A 9 -21.46 -41.30 6.19
C MET A 9 -22.81 -41.10 6.84
N LEU A 10 -23.40 -39.91 6.74
CA LEU A 10 -24.85 -39.64 6.51
C LEU A 10 -24.97 -38.12 6.39
N SER A 11 -25.23 -37.60 5.21
CA SER A 11 -26.50 -37.40 4.48
C SER A 11 -27.25 -36.12 4.92
N VAL A 12 -27.14 -35.10 4.06
CA VAL A 12 -28.21 -34.38 3.34
C VAL A 12 -29.49 -34.06 4.11
N LEU A 13 -29.82 -32.76 4.21
CA LEU A 13 -31.22 -32.33 4.07
C LEU A 13 -31.28 -30.89 3.50
N LEU A 14 -31.84 -30.84 2.33
CA LEU A 14 -32.29 -29.73 1.50
C LEU A 14 -33.63 -29.23 2.04
N ALA A 15 -33.81 -27.92 2.23
CA ALA A 15 -35.15 -27.35 2.32
C ALA A 15 -35.19 -25.97 1.69
N ALA A 16 -35.72 -25.93 0.48
CA ALA A 16 -36.21 -24.73 -0.18
C ALA A 16 -37.64 -24.44 0.25
N VAL A 17 -37.98 -23.19 0.57
CA VAL A 17 -39.37 -22.71 0.50
C VAL A 17 -39.42 -21.32 -0.12
N LEU A 18 -40.26 -21.26 -1.14
CA LEU A 18 -40.65 -20.18 -2.02
C LEU A 18 -41.60 -19.13 -1.40
N SER A 19 -41.63 -17.96 -2.04
CA SER A 19 -42.78 -17.06 -2.32
C SER A 19 -43.25 -16.15 -1.17
N ALA A 20 -43.56 -14.87 -1.39
CA ALA A 20 -44.44 -14.28 -2.38
C ALA A 20 -44.29 -12.75 -2.42
N ALA A 21 -44.55 -12.21 -3.60
CA ALA A 21 -44.74 -10.80 -3.92
C ALA A 21 -46.07 -10.26 -3.37
N MET A 22 -46.12 -8.95 -3.05
CA MET A 22 -47.36 -8.15 -3.24
C MET A 22 -47.04 -6.71 -3.59
N LEU A 23 -47.71 -6.27 -4.59
CA LEU A 23 -47.79 -5.00 -5.27
C LEU A 23 -48.63 -3.94 -4.53
N SER A 24 -48.47 -2.70 -5.02
CA SER A 24 -49.41 -1.57 -5.01
C SER A 24 -49.29 -0.59 -3.81
N SER A 25 -49.25 0.69 -3.99
CA SER A 25 -50.12 1.57 -4.79
C SER A 25 -49.55 2.98 -4.90
N CYS A 26 -49.78 3.60 -6.04
CA CYS A 26 -49.64 5.03 -6.34
C CYS A 26 -50.56 5.90 -5.50
N SER A 27 -50.15 7.10 -5.13
CA SER A 27 -51.05 8.25 -5.23
C SER A 27 -50.27 9.56 -5.45
N ASN A 28 -50.63 10.18 -6.48
CA ASN A 28 -50.27 11.47 -7.04
C ASN A 28 -51.12 12.55 -6.34
N ILE A 29 -50.50 13.66 -5.88
CA ILE A 29 -51.23 14.93 -5.66
C ILE A 29 -50.35 16.03 -6.23
N GLN A 30 -50.88 16.69 -7.22
CA GLN A 30 -50.45 17.94 -7.85
C GLN A 30 -51.05 19.17 -7.11
N THR A 31 -50.42 20.33 -7.44
CA THR A 31 -50.86 21.74 -7.37
C THR A 31 -50.39 22.44 -6.08
N THR A 32 -49.79 23.64 -6.11
CA THR A 32 -50.14 24.87 -6.87
C THR A 32 -48.93 25.82 -6.87
N GLU A 33 -48.75 26.55 -7.97
CA GLU A 33 -47.88 27.71 -8.15
C GLU A 33 -48.28 28.87 -7.21
N GLU A 34 -47.28 29.58 -6.71
CA GLU A 34 -47.40 31.04 -6.49
C GLU A 34 -45.98 31.65 -6.50
N GLN A 35 -45.79 32.55 -7.47
CA GLN A 35 -44.64 33.41 -7.62
C GLN A 35 -45.09 34.84 -7.21
N PRO A 36 -44.25 35.59 -6.47
CA PRO A 36 -44.15 36.99 -6.77
C PRO A 36 -42.71 37.51 -6.90
N SER A 37 -42.47 38.09 -8.01
CA SER A 37 -41.86 39.42 -8.28
C SER A 37 -40.53 39.82 -7.61
N ALA A 38 -39.68 40.20 -8.52
CA ALA A 38 -38.34 40.78 -8.43
C ALA A 38 -38.20 41.98 -7.45
N GLU A 39 -37.05 42.00 -6.77
CA GLU A 39 -36.40 43.24 -6.40
C GLU A 39 -34.88 43.07 -6.65
N THR A 40 -34.39 43.85 -7.59
CA THR A 40 -33.00 43.97 -8.02
C THR A 40 -32.26 44.79 -6.99
N THR A 41 -31.27 44.18 -6.34
CA THR A 41 -30.23 44.92 -5.63
C THR A 41 -28.89 44.51 -6.20
N GLU A 42 -28.28 45.41 -6.97
CA GLU A 42 -26.88 45.34 -7.41
C GLU A 42 -25.99 45.35 -6.16
N GLN A 43 -25.31 44.25 -5.89
CA GLN A 43 -24.19 44.20 -4.98
C GLN A 43 -22.94 43.87 -5.78
N THR A 44 -22.08 44.87 -5.87
CA THR A 44 -20.71 44.84 -6.38
C THR A 44 -19.95 43.68 -5.71
N THR A 45 -19.60 42.66 -6.47
CA THR A 45 -18.74 41.58 -5.99
C THR A 45 -17.28 42.05 -6.14
N GLU A 46 -16.65 42.42 -5.03
CA GLU A 46 -15.18 42.44 -4.95
C GLU A 46 -14.69 40.98 -5.09
N GLU A 47 -14.00 40.72 -6.17
CA GLU A 47 -13.29 39.47 -6.43
C GLU A 47 -12.08 39.41 -5.49
N ALA A 48 -12.25 38.77 -4.34
CA ALA A 48 -11.15 38.38 -3.48
C ALA A 48 -10.44 37.19 -4.14
N THR A 49 -9.34 37.45 -4.82
CA THR A 49 -8.36 36.43 -5.18
C THR A 49 -7.80 35.83 -3.89
N VAL A 50 -8.36 34.72 -3.48
CA VAL A 50 -7.74 33.82 -2.50
C VAL A 50 -6.58 33.14 -3.22
N GLY A 51 -5.39 33.69 -3.03
CA GLY A 51 -4.15 33.02 -3.41
C GLY A 51 -4.03 31.78 -2.51
N GLU A 52 -4.34 30.63 -3.07
CA GLU A 52 -4.07 29.33 -2.49
C GLU A 52 -2.54 29.18 -2.43
N SER A 53 -1.96 29.53 -1.28
CA SER A 53 -0.56 29.24 -1.00
C SER A 53 -0.50 27.74 -0.67
N THR A 54 -0.23 26.91 -1.66
CA THR A 54 0.27 25.56 -1.45
C THR A 54 1.47 25.65 -0.49
N PRO A 55 1.47 24.92 0.64
CA PRO A 55 2.64 24.89 1.49
C PRO A 55 3.83 24.41 0.65
N SER A 56 4.92 25.18 0.63
CA SER A 56 6.14 24.78 -0.06
C SER A 56 6.70 23.56 0.65
N VAL A 57 6.67 22.41 0.00
CA VAL A 57 7.35 21.20 0.48
C VAL A 57 8.85 21.50 0.50
N GLU A 58 9.50 21.28 1.64
CA GLU A 58 10.96 21.37 1.73
C GLU A 58 11.56 20.20 0.94
N LYS A 59 12.35 20.53 -0.11
CA LYS A 59 12.98 19.52 -0.94
C LYS A 59 14.20 18.94 -0.25
N ILE A 60 14.36 17.64 -0.38
CA ILE A 60 15.48 16.88 0.18
C ILE A 60 16.53 16.54 -0.88
N THR A 61 17.69 16.11 -0.46
CA THR A 61 18.73 15.52 -1.31
C THR A 61 19.16 14.22 -0.66
N LEU A 62 18.97 13.11 -1.39
CA LEU A 62 19.53 11.83 -1.02
C LEU A 62 20.82 11.62 -1.79
N SER A 63 21.91 11.39 -1.08
CA SER A 63 23.20 11.03 -1.68
C SER A 63 23.94 10.12 -0.72
N ASP A 64 24.04 8.85 -1.07
CA ASP A 64 24.71 7.84 -0.27
C ASP A 64 25.89 7.27 -1.06
N GLU A 65 27.06 7.14 -0.41
CA GLU A 65 28.29 6.66 -1.05
C GLU A 65 28.26 5.14 -1.30
N SER A 66 27.27 4.42 -0.77
CA SER A 66 27.12 2.96 -0.96
C SER A 66 26.87 2.56 -2.42
N GLY A 67 26.37 3.49 -3.25
CA GLY A 67 25.94 3.21 -4.61
C GLY A 67 24.63 2.46 -4.73
N LEU A 68 23.91 2.25 -3.61
CA LEU A 68 22.61 1.61 -3.59
C LEU A 68 21.53 2.58 -4.11
N PRO A 69 20.71 2.21 -5.11
CA PRO A 69 19.71 3.10 -5.70
C PRO A 69 18.71 3.65 -4.67
N GLN A 70 18.36 2.85 -3.66
CA GLN A 70 17.36 3.17 -2.62
C GLN A 70 17.72 4.37 -1.74
N PHE A 71 18.98 4.84 -1.76
CA PHE A 71 19.48 5.93 -0.92
C PHE A 71 20.04 7.10 -1.74
N ASN A 72 19.70 7.17 -3.01
CA ASN A 72 20.04 8.26 -3.91
C ASN A 72 18.77 8.90 -4.49
N ASN A 73 18.87 10.17 -4.92
CA ASN A 73 17.75 10.81 -5.59
C ASN A 73 17.26 9.96 -6.76
N PRO A 74 15.93 9.79 -6.92
CA PRO A 74 15.40 9.19 -8.14
C PRO A 74 15.70 10.07 -9.37
N SER A 75 15.48 9.57 -10.56
CA SER A 75 15.60 10.38 -11.81
C SER A 75 14.65 11.58 -11.77
N GLU A 76 15.04 12.72 -12.37
CA GLU A 76 14.19 13.93 -12.48
C GLU A 76 12.84 13.65 -13.15
N ASP A 77 12.81 12.70 -14.09
CA ASP A 77 11.60 12.29 -14.81
C ASP A 77 10.73 11.30 -14.04
N SER A 78 11.16 10.90 -12.83
CA SER A 78 10.43 9.93 -12.02
C SER A 78 9.23 10.57 -11.34
N GLU A 79 8.27 9.69 -10.97
CA GLU A 79 7.14 10.02 -10.11
C GLU A 79 7.41 9.49 -8.70
N VAL A 80 6.82 10.14 -7.71
CA VAL A 80 6.74 9.69 -6.31
C VAL A 80 5.28 9.53 -5.91
N ALA A 81 5.02 8.75 -4.88
CA ALA A 81 3.68 8.65 -4.30
C ALA A 81 3.68 9.16 -2.86
N ILE A 82 2.60 9.84 -2.49
CA ILE A 82 2.28 10.21 -1.12
C ILE A 82 1.06 9.38 -0.71
N ILE A 83 1.27 8.42 0.16
CA ILE A 83 0.21 7.58 0.74
C ILE A 83 -0.34 8.34 1.93
N HIS A 84 -1.52 8.96 1.77
CA HIS A 84 -2.22 9.65 2.85
C HIS A 84 -2.94 8.63 3.70
N THR A 85 -2.59 8.54 4.97
CA THR A 85 -3.22 7.62 5.91
C THR A 85 -3.93 8.38 7.03
N THR A 86 -4.79 7.69 7.75
CA THR A 86 -5.45 8.28 8.94
C THR A 86 -4.47 8.68 10.06
N LEU A 87 -3.18 8.31 9.97
CA LEU A 87 -2.13 8.68 10.92
C LEU A 87 -1.07 9.63 10.35
N GLY A 88 -1.12 9.94 9.05
CA GLY A 88 -0.18 10.85 8.38
C GLY A 88 0.26 10.33 7.02
N ASP A 89 1.22 11.02 6.44
CA ASP A 89 1.70 10.79 5.09
C ASP A 89 2.94 9.89 5.07
N ILE A 90 2.97 8.92 4.14
CA ILE A 90 4.14 8.09 3.83
C ILE A 90 4.53 8.40 2.39
N LYS A 91 5.76 8.91 2.17
CA LYS A 91 6.23 9.29 0.84
C LYS A 91 7.22 8.27 0.30
N VAL A 92 6.96 7.82 -0.92
CA VAL A 92 7.67 6.70 -1.55
C VAL A 92 8.22 7.12 -2.91
N MET A 93 9.48 6.81 -3.17
CA MET A 93 10.10 6.86 -4.50
C MET A 93 10.15 5.46 -5.11
N PHE A 94 10.26 5.38 -6.44
CA PHE A 94 10.15 4.14 -7.20
C PHE A 94 11.36 3.85 -8.08
N PHE A 95 11.50 2.58 -8.46
CA PHE A 95 12.63 2.08 -9.26
C PHE A 95 12.16 1.37 -10.54
N PRO A 96 11.59 2.10 -11.52
CA PRO A 96 11.06 1.52 -12.75
C PRO A 96 12.13 0.87 -13.64
N GLU A 97 13.42 1.18 -13.43
CA GLU A 97 14.53 0.56 -14.15
C GLU A 97 14.74 -0.90 -13.71
N TYR A 98 14.34 -1.25 -12.49
CA TYR A 98 14.54 -2.56 -11.88
C TYR A 98 13.24 -3.37 -11.77
N ALA A 99 12.10 -2.71 -11.55
CA ALA A 99 10.80 -3.34 -11.37
C ALA A 99 9.70 -2.59 -12.12
N PRO A 100 9.78 -2.53 -13.48
CA PRO A 100 8.88 -1.71 -14.30
C PRO A 100 7.40 -2.07 -14.14
N LYS A 101 7.05 -3.35 -14.06
CA LYS A 101 5.66 -3.79 -13.93
C LYS A 101 5.08 -3.49 -12.55
N ALA A 102 5.84 -3.75 -11.50
CA ALA A 102 5.40 -3.45 -10.14
C ALA A 102 5.17 -1.94 -9.96
N VAL A 103 6.05 -1.10 -10.50
CA VAL A 103 5.90 0.36 -10.49
C VAL A 103 4.70 0.80 -11.32
N GLU A 104 4.56 0.33 -12.57
CA GLU A 104 3.42 0.65 -13.43
C GLU A 104 2.10 0.25 -12.78
N ASN A 105 2.03 -0.96 -12.22
CA ASN A 105 0.86 -1.47 -11.54
C ASN A 105 0.46 -0.61 -10.34
N PHE A 106 1.41 -0.31 -9.46
CA PHE A 106 1.13 0.51 -8.27
C PHE A 106 0.71 1.93 -8.63
N LEU A 107 1.46 2.61 -9.51
CA LEU A 107 1.17 3.99 -9.90
C LEU A 107 -0.15 4.13 -10.67
N THR A 108 -0.51 3.15 -11.50
CA THR A 108 -1.80 3.13 -12.21
C THR A 108 -2.94 2.98 -11.22
N HIS A 109 -2.89 1.98 -10.34
CA HIS A 109 -3.86 1.80 -9.27
C HIS A 109 -4.01 3.05 -8.38
N ALA A 110 -2.89 3.68 -8.01
CA ALA A 110 -2.90 4.90 -7.21
C ALA A 110 -3.61 6.06 -7.94
N LYS A 111 -3.28 6.28 -9.22
CA LYS A 111 -3.91 7.34 -10.06
C LYS A 111 -5.40 7.10 -10.30
N GLU A 112 -5.85 5.85 -10.30
CA GLU A 112 -7.25 5.46 -10.46
C GLU A 112 -8.03 5.45 -9.13
N GLY A 113 -7.38 5.74 -8.00
CA GLY A 113 -8.00 5.72 -6.67
C GLY A 113 -8.33 4.32 -6.17
N TYR A 114 -7.71 3.28 -6.74
CA TYR A 114 -7.95 1.89 -6.35
C TYR A 114 -7.66 1.63 -4.86
N TYR A 115 -6.64 2.30 -4.31
CA TYR A 115 -6.24 2.14 -2.92
C TYR A 115 -7.06 2.98 -1.93
N ASP A 116 -7.93 3.87 -2.39
CA ASP A 116 -8.71 4.75 -1.53
C ASP A 116 -9.68 3.95 -0.64
N GLY A 117 -9.57 4.12 0.66
CA GLY A 117 -10.33 3.38 1.65
C GLY A 117 -9.81 1.98 1.97
N ILE A 118 -8.75 1.50 1.31
CA ILE A 118 -8.11 0.22 1.63
C ILE A 118 -7.25 0.38 2.89
N SER A 119 -7.22 -0.66 3.71
CA SER A 119 -6.49 -0.66 4.99
C SER A 119 -5.13 -1.35 4.93
N PHE A 120 -4.28 -1.01 5.90
CA PHE A 120 -3.19 -1.90 6.29
C PHE A 120 -3.80 -3.03 7.13
N HIS A 121 -4.13 -4.13 6.46
CA HIS A 121 -4.87 -5.24 7.05
C HIS A 121 -4.00 -6.21 7.85
N ARG A 122 -2.68 -6.24 7.60
CA ARG A 122 -1.73 -7.08 8.31
C ARG A 122 -0.53 -6.25 8.77
N VAL A 123 -0.32 -6.23 10.10
CA VAL A 123 0.74 -5.44 10.74
C VAL A 123 1.46 -6.30 11.78
N MET A 124 2.77 -6.40 11.66
CA MET A 124 3.61 -7.15 12.58
C MET A 124 4.76 -6.28 13.07
N GLU A 125 4.90 -6.17 14.40
CA GLU A 125 5.99 -5.45 15.02
C GLU A 125 7.35 -6.05 14.63
N ASP A 126 8.33 -5.16 14.42
CA ASP A 126 9.69 -5.52 13.98
C ASP A 126 9.70 -6.42 12.73
N PHE A 127 8.75 -6.16 11.81
CA PHE A 127 8.68 -6.82 10.51
C PHE A 127 8.15 -5.89 9.42
N MET A 128 6.82 -5.73 9.26
CA MET A 128 6.26 -4.95 8.14
C MET A 128 4.80 -4.53 8.40
N ILE A 129 4.32 -3.58 7.58
CA ILE A 129 2.91 -3.28 7.40
C ILE A 129 2.49 -3.67 5.98
N GLN A 130 1.35 -4.36 5.81
CA GLN A 130 0.87 -4.86 4.51
C GLN A 130 -0.54 -4.33 4.23
N GLY A 131 -0.71 -3.80 3.03
CA GLY A 131 -1.97 -3.24 2.52
C GLY A 131 -2.22 -3.61 1.06
N GLY A 132 -3.14 -2.87 0.41
CA GLY A 132 -3.45 -3.06 -1.01
C GLY A 132 -4.42 -4.19 -1.33
N ASP A 133 -5.07 -4.76 -0.31
CA ASP A 133 -6.11 -5.76 -0.45
C ASP A 133 -7.50 -5.14 -0.25
N PRO A 134 -8.37 -5.08 -1.27
CA PRO A 134 -9.72 -4.57 -1.13
C PRO A 134 -10.61 -5.41 -0.20
N ASN A 135 -10.31 -6.70 0.00
CA ASN A 135 -11.02 -7.55 0.95
C ASN A 135 -10.54 -7.36 2.39
N GLY A 136 -9.30 -6.91 2.59
CA GLY A 136 -8.69 -6.70 3.89
C GLY A 136 -8.46 -7.99 4.69
N ASP A 137 -8.39 -9.14 4.05
CA ASP A 137 -8.15 -10.45 4.69
C ASP A 137 -6.94 -11.21 4.12
N GLY A 138 -6.22 -10.59 3.18
CA GLY A 138 -5.05 -11.14 2.50
C GLY A 138 -5.39 -11.95 1.25
N THR A 139 -6.66 -12.06 0.87
CA THR A 139 -7.09 -12.94 -0.25
C THR A 139 -7.41 -12.20 -1.54
N GLY A 140 -7.57 -10.88 -1.48
CA GLY A 140 -7.98 -10.04 -2.60
C GLY A 140 -6.83 -9.34 -3.30
N GLY A 141 -7.20 -8.52 -4.27
CA GLY A 141 -6.29 -7.67 -5.02
C GLY A 141 -5.82 -8.27 -6.33
N GLU A 142 -6.12 -7.58 -7.41
CA GLU A 142 -5.71 -7.95 -8.76
C GLU A 142 -4.77 -6.89 -9.33
N SER A 143 -3.98 -7.27 -10.32
CA SER A 143 -3.14 -6.33 -11.05
C SER A 143 -3.98 -5.50 -12.03
N ILE A 144 -3.40 -4.42 -12.57
CA ILE A 144 -4.02 -3.62 -13.64
C ILE A 144 -4.31 -4.42 -14.91
N TRP A 145 -3.70 -5.58 -15.08
CA TRP A 145 -3.91 -6.49 -16.22
C TRP A 145 -5.01 -7.52 -15.95
N GLY A 146 -5.58 -7.58 -14.74
CA GLY A 146 -6.63 -8.53 -14.36
C GLY A 146 -6.14 -9.96 -14.13
N GLU A 147 -4.82 -10.18 -14.19
CA GLU A 147 -4.15 -11.46 -13.91
C GLU A 147 -2.85 -11.22 -13.12
N PRO A 148 -2.34 -12.19 -12.36
CA PRO A 148 -1.06 -12.05 -11.67
C PRO A 148 0.08 -11.77 -12.64
N PHE A 149 1.09 -11.00 -12.18
CA PHE A 149 2.29 -10.74 -12.96
C PHE A 149 3.55 -11.30 -12.30
N GLU A 150 4.58 -11.47 -13.12
CA GLU A 150 5.84 -12.08 -12.72
C GLU A 150 6.60 -11.27 -11.69
N ASP A 151 7.49 -11.96 -10.96
CA ASP A 151 8.44 -11.35 -10.05
C ASP A 151 9.54 -10.60 -10.83
N GLU A 152 9.93 -9.42 -10.33
CA GLU A 152 10.99 -8.59 -10.89
C GLU A 152 12.10 -8.42 -9.86
N PHE A 153 12.89 -9.48 -9.68
CA PHE A 153 13.99 -9.47 -8.72
C PHE A 153 15.22 -8.74 -9.26
N SER A 154 15.86 -7.97 -8.36
CA SER A 154 17.09 -7.24 -8.66
C SER A 154 18.16 -7.56 -7.63
N ASP A 155 19.43 -7.57 -8.05
CA ASP A 155 20.59 -7.62 -7.19
C ASP A 155 21.08 -6.23 -6.73
N GLN A 156 20.29 -5.18 -7.03
CA GLN A 156 20.53 -3.79 -6.66
C GLN A 156 19.50 -3.25 -5.65
N LEU A 157 18.36 -3.93 -5.48
CA LEU A 157 17.29 -3.54 -4.58
C LEU A 157 17.08 -4.60 -3.51
N PHE A 158 16.97 -4.15 -2.27
CA PHE A 158 16.93 -5.02 -1.11
C PHE A 158 15.78 -4.63 -0.18
N ASN A 159 15.30 -5.56 0.63
CA ASN A 159 14.25 -5.35 1.61
C ASN A 159 14.79 -4.66 2.88
N PHE A 160 15.44 -3.51 2.70
CA PHE A 160 15.84 -2.64 3.81
C PHE A 160 14.63 -2.09 4.55
N ARG A 161 14.83 -1.56 5.76
CA ARG A 161 13.81 -0.74 6.40
C ARG A 161 13.32 0.36 5.46
N GLY A 162 12.00 0.49 5.31
CA GLY A 162 11.36 1.42 4.40
C GLY A 162 11.22 0.92 2.96
N ALA A 163 11.72 -0.26 2.60
CA ALA A 163 11.47 -0.85 1.28
C ALA A 163 9.97 -1.09 1.07
N LEU A 164 9.48 -0.72 -0.12
CA LEU A 164 8.15 -1.04 -0.61
C LEU A 164 8.26 -2.23 -1.55
N SER A 165 7.61 -3.33 -1.19
CA SER A 165 7.74 -4.62 -1.87
C SER A 165 6.38 -5.24 -2.17
N MET A 166 6.29 -6.04 -3.26
CA MET A 166 5.07 -6.75 -3.61
C MET A 166 4.82 -7.91 -2.64
N ALA A 167 3.60 -8.00 -2.11
CA ALA A 167 3.13 -9.20 -1.46
C ALA A 167 2.67 -10.20 -2.53
N ASN A 168 3.01 -11.47 -2.34
CA ASN A 168 2.65 -12.56 -3.24
C ASN A 168 2.28 -13.83 -2.47
N SER A 169 1.67 -14.80 -3.14
CA SER A 169 1.32 -16.13 -2.62
C SER A 169 2.21 -17.24 -3.17
N GLY A 170 3.39 -16.88 -3.67
CA GLY A 170 4.38 -17.71 -4.32
C GLY A 170 4.89 -17.02 -5.58
N SER A 171 5.82 -17.67 -6.32
CA SER A 171 6.42 -17.07 -7.49
C SER A 171 5.39 -16.62 -8.51
N ASP A 172 5.61 -15.44 -9.10
CA ASP A 172 4.84 -14.89 -10.21
C ASP A 172 3.33 -14.73 -9.89
N THR A 173 3.00 -14.37 -8.63
CA THR A 173 1.61 -14.15 -8.20
C THR A 173 1.36 -12.74 -7.67
N ASN A 174 2.08 -11.75 -8.20
CA ASN A 174 1.92 -10.36 -7.80
C ASN A 174 0.56 -9.80 -8.28
N GLY A 175 -0.13 -9.07 -7.41
CA GLY A 175 -1.41 -8.40 -7.66
C GLY A 175 -1.35 -6.93 -7.28
N SER A 176 -2.28 -6.46 -6.44
CA SER A 176 -2.26 -5.11 -5.90
C SER A 176 -1.66 -5.00 -4.50
N GLN A 177 -1.47 -6.12 -3.78
CA GLN A 177 -0.99 -6.09 -2.41
C GLN A 177 0.50 -5.75 -2.33
N PHE A 178 0.86 -4.92 -1.37
CA PHE A 178 2.22 -4.50 -1.08
C PHE A 178 2.49 -4.48 0.42
N PHE A 179 3.77 -4.45 0.79
CA PHE A 179 4.16 -4.21 2.18
C PHE A 179 5.31 -3.20 2.26
N ILE A 180 5.39 -2.52 3.41
CA ILE A 180 6.49 -1.63 3.77
C ILE A 180 7.25 -2.28 4.92
N VAL A 181 8.55 -2.47 4.73
CA VAL A 181 9.42 -3.07 5.75
C VAL A 181 9.61 -2.09 6.91
N GLN A 182 9.24 -2.52 8.12
CA GLN A 182 9.37 -1.71 9.34
C GLN A 182 10.58 -2.12 10.20
N LYS A 183 11.07 -3.34 10.04
CA LYS A 183 12.08 -3.98 10.88
C LYS A 183 13.34 -3.13 11.07
N THR A 184 13.70 -2.92 12.35
CA THR A 184 14.85 -2.09 12.76
C THR A 184 16.08 -2.91 13.18
N THR A 185 15.90 -4.21 13.43
CA THR A 185 16.95 -5.10 13.94
C THR A 185 17.18 -6.27 13.00
N LEU A 186 18.36 -6.83 13.04
CA LEU A 186 18.67 -8.06 12.32
C LEU A 186 18.61 -9.27 13.27
N PRO A 187 18.13 -10.43 12.81
CA PRO A 187 18.11 -11.64 13.62
C PRO A 187 19.53 -12.18 13.86
N GLU A 188 19.72 -12.91 14.96
CA GLU A 188 20.95 -13.65 15.20
C GLU A 188 21.26 -14.63 14.05
N GLY A 189 22.49 -14.66 13.57
CA GLY A 189 22.93 -15.55 12.50
C GLY A 189 22.55 -15.06 11.10
N VAL A 190 22.15 -13.82 10.93
CA VAL A 190 21.83 -13.23 9.62
C VAL A 190 23.00 -13.29 8.63
N GLU A 191 24.24 -13.37 9.12
CA GLU A 191 25.46 -13.51 8.30
C GLU A 191 25.40 -14.75 7.37
N VAL A 192 24.69 -15.80 7.81
CA VAL A 192 24.47 -17.00 6.98
C VAL A 192 23.57 -16.66 5.79
N ILE A 193 22.57 -15.82 5.99
CA ILE A 193 21.67 -15.36 4.91
C ILE A 193 22.47 -14.53 3.90
N PHE A 194 23.24 -13.55 4.38
CA PHE A 194 24.08 -12.71 3.53
C PHE A 194 25.04 -13.54 2.66
N GLN A 195 25.70 -14.56 3.26
CA GLN A 195 26.59 -15.44 2.54
C GLN A 195 25.87 -16.34 1.51
N GLN A 196 24.70 -16.89 1.87
CA GLN A 196 23.95 -17.78 0.99
C GLN A 196 23.36 -17.06 -0.20
N MET A 197 22.91 -15.82 -0.01
CA MET A 197 22.29 -15.00 -1.05
C MET A 197 23.33 -14.18 -1.84
N GLY A 198 24.57 -14.09 -1.34
CA GLY A 198 25.65 -13.36 -2.01
C GLY A 198 25.48 -11.86 -1.98
N HIS A 199 24.95 -11.31 -0.88
CA HIS A 199 24.80 -9.87 -0.72
C HIS A 199 26.14 -9.14 -0.87
N PRO A 200 26.19 -8.00 -1.60
CA PRO A 200 27.36 -7.16 -1.65
C PRO A 200 27.63 -6.48 -0.30
N ASP A 201 28.90 -6.18 -0.01
CA ASP A 201 29.31 -5.58 1.26
C ASP A 201 28.49 -4.31 1.59
N ALA A 202 28.24 -3.45 0.59
CA ALA A 202 27.45 -2.24 0.78
C ALA A 202 26.01 -2.53 1.25
N ALA A 203 25.38 -3.61 0.77
CA ALA A 203 24.05 -3.99 1.24
C ALA A 203 24.10 -4.57 2.66
N VAL A 204 25.13 -5.35 2.99
CA VAL A 204 25.32 -5.86 4.35
C VAL A 204 25.51 -4.71 5.34
N GLU A 205 26.41 -3.75 5.04
CA GLU A 205 26.63 -2.57 5.87
C GLU A 205 25.34 -1.76 6.05
N LYS A 206 24.54 -1.61 4.98
CA LYS A 206 23.26 -0.87 5.06
C LYS A 206 22.23 -1.63 5.91
N TYR A 207 22.11 -2.94 5.80
CA TYR A 207 21.27 -3.74 6.69
C TYR A 207 21.69 -3.62 8.16
N GLU A 208 22.99 -3.60 8.44
CA GLU A 208 23.51 -3.41 9.80
C GLU A 208 23.21 -2.00 10.34
N GLU A 209 23.18 -0.98 9.46
CA GLU A 209 22.91 0.41 9.82
C GLU A 209 21.43 0.66 10.13
N ILE A 210 20.51 0.20 9.27
CA ILE A 210 19.11 0.61 9.33
C ILE A 210 18.13 -0.53 9.58
N GLY A 211 18.55 -1.78 9.53
CA GLY A 211 17.67 -2.94 9.62
C GLY A 211 17.05 -3.36 8.29
N GLY A 212 16.11 -4.28 8.37
CA GLY A 212 15.41 -4.84 7.22
C GLY A 212 15.22 -6.34 7.30
N THR A 213 14.78 -6.92 6.18
CA THR A 213 14.36 -8.33 6.09
C THR A 213 15.11 -9.07 4.97
N PRO A 214 16.46 -9.28 5.10
CA PRO A 214 17.29 -9.82 4.02
C PRO A 214 16.85 -11.21 3.52
N TRP A 215 16.11 -11.97 4.31
CA TRP A 215 15.57 -13.27 3.89
C TRP A 215 14.41 -13.16 2.89
N LEU A 216 13.87 -11.95 2.66
CA LEU A 216 12.84 -11.69 1.65
C LEU A 216 13.43 -11.24 0.30
N ASP A 217 14.73 -10.97 0.24
CA ASP A 217 15.39 -10.60 -1.01
C ASP A 217 15.30 -11.77 -2.01
N LEU A 218 15.09 -11.44 -3.28
CA LEU A 218 14.84 -12.41 -4.35
C LEU A 218 13.64 -13.36 -4.08
N GLN A 219 12.72 -12.98 -3.20
CA GLN A 219 11.45 -13.66 -2.97
C GLN A 219 10.25 -12.71 -3.14
N HIS A 220 10.48 -11.42 -2.90
CA HIS A 220 9.49 -10.37 -3.11
C HIS A 220 10.13 -9.25 -3.94
N THR A 221 9.39 -8.77 -4.92
CA THR A 221 9.83 -7.68 -5.79
C THR A 221 9.90 -6.37 -5.00
N VAL A 222 11.09 -5.86 -4.77
CA VAL A 222 11.29 -4.50 -4.23
C VAL A 222 11.13 -3.51 -5.38
N PHE A 223 10.21 -2.55 -5.26
CA PHE A 223 9.91 -1.62 -6.34
C PHE A 223 9.91 -0.14 -5.91
N GLY A 224 10.00 0.12 -4.60
CA GLY A 224 10.06 1.47 -4.04
C GLY A 224 10.79 1.53 -2.71
N GLN A 225 10.99 2.75 -2.22
CA GLN A 225 11.60 3.06 -0.92
C GLN A 225 10.90 4.26 -0.30
N VAL A 226 10.53 4.15 0.97
CA VAL A 226 10.07 5.30 1.76
C VAL A 226 11.23 6.26 1.96
N PHE A 227 11.06 7.51 1.56
CA PHE A 227 12.06 8.56 1.77
C PHE A 227 11.65 9.58 2.85
N ASP A 228 10.37 9.59 3.23
CA ASP A 228 9.82 10.41 4.33
C ASP A 228 8.56 9.73 4.90
N GLY A 229 8.31 9.86 6.22
CA GLY A 229 7.14 9.26 6.88
C GLY A 229 7.38 7.86 7.46
N MET A 230 8.62 7.44 7.71
CA MET A 230 8.90 6.21 8.46
C MET A 230 8.44 6.26 9.92
N ASP A 231 8.29 7.43 10.49
CA ASP A 231 7.67 7.66 11.80
C ASP A 231 6.16 7.33 11.76
N VAL A 232 5.47 7.62 10.65
CA VAL A 232 4.07 7.21 10.44
C VAL A 232 3.97 5.68 10.33
N VAL A 233 4.90 5.02 9.63
CA VAL A 233 4.96 3.54 9.58
C VAL A 233 5.15 2.95 10.97
N ASP A 234 6.05 3.53 11.79
CA ASP A 234 6.25 3.10 13.17
C ASP A 234 5.02 3.33 14.05
N GLU A 235 4.29 4.45 13.85
CA GLU A 235 3.06 4.74 14.57
C GLU A 235 1.93 3.75 14.20
N ILE A 236 1.81 3.38 12.92
CA ILE A 236 0.89 2.32 12.49
C ILE A 236 1.19 1.02 13.22
N VAL A 237 2.46 0.63 13.30
CA VAL A 237 2.88 -0.57 14.03
C VAL A 237 2.57 -0.44 15.52
N ALA A 238 2.88 0.70 16.14
CA ALA A 238 2.67 0.92 17.57
C ALA A 238 1.18 0.85 17.97
N GLN A 239 0.28 1.24 17.06
CA GLN A 239 -1.15 1.24 17.34
C GLN A 239 -1.87 -0.07 16.97
N THR A 240 -1.40 -0.77 15.93
CA THR A 240 -2.20 -1.85 15.32
C THR A 240 -1.50 -3.20 15.24
N ALA A 241 -0.19 -3.29 15.54
CA ALA A 241 0.54 -4.55 15.43
C ALA A 241 -0.04 -5.63 16.34
N THR A 242 -0.19 -6.84 15.80
CA THR A 242 -0.67 -8.01 16.53
C THR A 242 0.10 -9.27 16.12
N GLU A 243 0.27 -10.20 17.05
CA GLU A 243 0.76 -11.54 16.76
C GLU A 243 -0.39 -12.53 16.47
N GLU A 244 -1.62 -12.14 16.80
CA GLU A 244 -2.80 -12.96 16.57
C GLU A 244 -3.10 -13.08 15.09
N ASN A 245 -3.64 -14.22 14.67
CA ASN A 245 -4.00 -14.51 13.27
C ASN A 245 -2.90 -14.13 12.26
N ASN A 246 -1.63 -14.34 12.60
CA ASN A 246 -0.50 -14.01 11.74
C ASN A 246 -0.41 -12.52 11.37
N GLY A 247 -0.73 -11.64 12.32
CA GLY A 247 -0.66 -10.20 12.15
C GLY A 247 -1.90 -9.55 11.52
N LEU A 248 -2.98 -10.31 11.29
CA LEU A 248 -4.23 -9.77 10.76
C LEU A 248 -4.90 -8.86 11.79
N VAL A 249 -4.95 -7.58 11.49
CA VAL A 249 -5.52 -6.54 12.35
C VAL A 249 -7.06 -6.62 12.32
N PRO A 250 -7.76 -6.52 13.48
CA PRO A 250 -9.21 -6.39 13.51
C PRO A 250 -9.69 -5.19 12.67
N GLU A 251 -10.82 -5.34 11.98
CA GLU A 251 -11.29 -4.35 10.99
C GLU A 251 -11.47 -2.94 11.58
N ASP A 252 -11.95 -2.86 12.81
CA ASP A 252 -12.20 -1.60 13.55
C ASP A 252 -10.94 -0.95 14.14
N GLU A 253 -9.80 -1.62 14.07
CA GLU A 253 -8.49 -1.13 14.55
C GLU A 253 -7.53 -0.76 13.41
N ARG A 254 -7.93 -0.96 12.15
CA ARG A 254 -7.06 -0.77 10.99
C ARG A 254 -6.83 0.68 10.65
N VAL A 255 -5.60 0.99 10.28
CA VAL A 255 -5.25 2.27 9.65
C VAL A 255 -5.64 2.22 8.18
N ILE A 256 -6.30 3.27 7.71
CA ILE A 256 -6.85 3.37 6.36
C ILE A 256 -5.92 4.23 5.48
N ILE A 257 -5.74 3.83 4.24
CA ILE A 257 -5.22 4.65 3.16
C ILE A 257 -6.37 5.54 2.70
N GLU A 258 -6.35 6.83 3.03
CA GLU A 258 -7.40 7.77 2.63
C GLU A 258 -7.35 8.04 1.13
N SER A 259 -6.15 8.20 0.58
CA SER A 259 -5.87 8.35 -0.85
C SER A 259 -4.38 8.20 -1.12
N ILE A 260 -3.99 8.10 -2.40
CA ILE A 260 -2.59 8.18 -2.82
C ILE A 260 -2.46 9.27 -3.89
N THR A 261 -1.63 10.29 -3.60
CA THR A 261 -1.27 11.32 -4.57
C THR A 261 0.01 10.93 -5.29
N VAL A 262 0.01 11.01 -6.62
CA VAL A 262 1.21 10.82 -7.44
C VAL A 262 1.69 12.17 -7.95
N ALA A 263 2.97 12.46 -7.77
CA ALA A 263 3.57 13.75 -8.10
C ALA A 263 4.97 13.58 -8.75
N PRO A 264 5.46 14.59 -9.49
CA PRO A 264 6.83 14.57 -10.00
C PRO A 264 7.87 14.54 -8.87
N ALA A 265 8.93 13.76 -9.05
CA ALA A 265 10.03 13.69 -8.08
C ALA A 265 10.70 15.08 -7.87
N THR A 266 10.70 15.92 -8.90
CA THR A 266 11.23 17.30 -8.82
C THR A 266 10.50 18.20 -7.83
N ASP A 267 9.32 17.82 -7.35
CA ASP A 267 8.61 18.56 -6.31
C ASP A 267 9.19 18.27 -4.91
N TYR A 268 9.90 17.16 -4.74
CA TYR A 268 10.40 16.66 -3.46
C TYR A 268 11.92 16.58 -3.35
N PHE A 269 12.63 16.48 -4.48
CA PHE A 269 14.08 16.33 -4.50
C PHE A 269 14.79 17.52 -5.16
N ASN A 270 16.01 17.83 -4.67
CA ASN A 270 16.93 18.77 -5.30
C ASN A 270 17.81 18.03 -6.32
N TYR A 271 18.00 18.62 -7.50
CA TYR A 271 18.81 18.06 -8.60
C TYR A 271 19.94 19.00 -9.04
N ASP A 272 20.37 19.93 -8.17
CA ASP A 272 21.42 20.94 -8.44
C ASP A 272 22.84 20.36 -8.45
#